data_932c0dc661380f5b418eca63b9dd93be
#
_entry.id   932c0dc661380f5b418eca63b9dd93be
#
_cell.length_a   1.000
_cell.length_b   1.000
_cell.length_c   1.000
_cell.angle_alpha   90.00
_cell.angle_beta   90.00
_cell.angle_gamma   90.00
#
_symmetry.space_group_name_H-M   'P 1'
#
loop_
_entity.id
_entity.type
_entity.pdbx_description
1 polymer ?
#
loop_
_entity_poly.entity_id
_entity_poly.type
_entity_poly.pdbx_seq_one_letter_code
_entity_poly.pdbx_strand_id
1 'polypeptide(L)'
;MALKIIKKIKRPNFVAQLILSLLFGSLTVLSMQPWGIFPIIWLTIPSFLILLDCSKNYKNSFLTAWFFGLGYFGLSFFWITNAFYVDEKMYGIIAIPAVLILSAGFAIYIGIIGLLLHSYQTEISKKTNTKSNPENKLIALWYKLILFASLWAIIEWFRGWLFTGFPWNPIGNIWANISYPSQSVSIFGIYGLSLVTVLSASSPSFFINGDKAKSRYKFIFIIICNLPLILLSSWGIFRVHNADLTYVDNINLRLVQPNITQKEKWVPKLRRKHIEKLVMMSNHEADGITHVIWPEAAVTYALNRNKPLLEYILYSAINADG
;
A
#
# COMPACT_ATOMS: atom_id res chain seq x y z
N MET A 1 -5.29 -22.09 18.29
CA MET A 1 -5.95 -21.72 19.56
C MET A 1 -6.66 -20.37 19.43
N ALA A 2 -6.02 -19.30 18.95
CA ALA A 2 -6.63 -17.96 18.75
C ALA A 2 -7.87 -17.95 17.83
N LEU A 3 -7.86 -18.69 16.73
CA LEU A 3 -8.98 -18.77 15.78
C LEU A 3 -10.24 -19.46 16.32
N LYS A 4 -10.12 -20.36 17.32
CA LYS A 4 -11.26 -20.94 18.04
C LYS A 4 -11.87 -19.96 19.05
N ILE A 5 -11.08 -19.01 19.53
CA ILE A 5 -11.53 -17.96 20.46
C ILE A 5 -12.41 -16.97 19.71
N ILE A 6 -12.04 -16.59 18.48
CA ILE A 6 -12.82 -15.67 17.63
C ILE A 6 -14.21 -16.23 17.33
N LYS A 7 -14.36 -17.55 17.18
CA LYS A 7 -15.67 -18.20 16.94
C LYS A 7 -16.56 -18.30 18.19
N LYS A 8 -15.98 -18.34 19.38
CA LYS A 8 -16.67 -18.34 20.66
C LYS A 8 -17.11 -16.94 21.11
N ILE A 9 -16.55 -15.89 20.49
CA ILE A 9 -17.00 -14.53 20.69
C ILE A 9 -18.42 -14.45 20.10
N LYS A 10 -19.45 -14.29 20.96
CA LYS A 10 -20.79 -13.86 20.54
C LYS A 10 -20.63 -12.77 19.49
N ARG A 11 -21.42 -12.82 18.39
CA ARG A 11 -21.38 -11.78 17.35
C ARG A 11 -21.26 -10.42 18.05
N PRO A 12 -20.21 -9.63 17.76
CA PRO A 12 -20.02 -8.36 18.43
C PRO A 12 -21.26 -7.49 18.20
N ASN A 13 -21.59 -6.67 19.18
CA ASN A 13 -22.59 -5.64 18.91
C ASN A 13 -22.06 -4.71 17.81
N PHE A 14 -22.92 -3.94 17.18
CA PHE A 14 -22.56 -3.17 16.00
C PHE A 14 -21.44 -2.14 16.29
N VAL A 15 -21.45 -1.51 17.47
CA VAL A 15 -20.39 -0.55 17.86
C VAL A 15 -19.04 -1.26 18.00
N ALA A 16 -19.01 -2.41 18.69
CA ALA A 16 -17.79 -3.21 18.80
C ALA A 16 -17.29 -3.70 17.43
N GLN A 17 -18.20 -4.03 16.51
CA GLN A 17 -17.86 -4.40 15.13
C GLN A 17 -17.15 -3.25 14.41
N LEU A 18 -17.62 -2.00 14.54
CA LEU A 18 -16.98 -0.83 13.94
C LEU A 18 -15.60 -0.55 14.56
N ILE A 19 -15.49 -0.61 15.88
CA ILE A 19 -14.20 -0.41 16.59
C ILE A 19 -13.18 -1.46 16.17
N LEU A 20 -13.57 -2.74 16.15
CA LEU A 20 -12.69 -3.83 15.72
C LEU A 20 -12.29 -3.67 14.25
N SER A 21 -13.21 -3.22 13.41
CA SER A 21 -12.93 -2.98 11.99
C SER A 21 -11.88 -1.88 11.83
N LEU A 22 -12.03 -0.76 12.54
CA LEU A 22 -11.04 0.34 12.58
C LEU A 22 -9.66 -0.18 13.04
N LEU A 23 -9.63 -0.96 14.12
CA LEU A 23 -8.40 -1.53 14.66
C LEU A 23 -7.71 -2.46 13.66
N PHE A 24 -8.45 -3.38 13.02
CA PHE A 24 -7.86 -4.27 12.02
C PHE A 24 -7.40 -3.52 10.78
N GLY A 25 -8.11 -2.47 10.35
CA GLY A 25 -7.64 -1.57 9.29
C GLY A 25 -6.31 -0.90 9.64
N SER A 26 -6.20 -0.33 10.83
CA SER A 26 -4.97 0.29 11.33
C SER A 26 -3.83 -0.74 11.45
N LEU A 27 -4.09 -1.92 12.02
CA LEU A 27 -3.10 -2.99 12.13
C LEU A 27 -2.61 -3.49 10.78
N THR A 28 -3.45 -3.46 9.74
CA THR A 28 -3.04 -3.84 8.38
C THR A 28 -1.89 -2.96 7.87
N VAL A 29 -1.84 -1.70 8.26
CA VAL A 29 -0.77 -0.77 7.84
C VAL A 29 0.60 -1.17 8.39
N LEU A 30 0.66 -1.87 9.52
CA LEU A 30 1.93 -2.39 10.06
C LEU A 30 2.62 -3.40 9.14
N SER A 31 1.89 -3.95 8.16
CA SER A 31 2.48 -4.79 7.11
C SER A 31 3.33 -4.00 6.11
N MET A 32 3.12 -2.68 6.02
CA MET A 32 3.82 -1.78 5.11
C MET A 32 5.05 -1.17 5.77
N GLN A 33 5.91 -0.54 4.95
CA GLN A 33 7.03 0.23 5.44
C GLN A 33 6.54 1.48 6.22
N PRO A 34 7.25 1.90 7.27
CA PRO A 34 8.56 1.42 7.74
C PRO A 34 8.52 0.17 8.64
N TRP A 35 7.36 -0.30 9.10
CA TRP A 35 7.27 -1.43 10.05
C TRP A 35 7.57 -2.78 9.39
N GLY A 36 7.07 -3.04 8.18
CA GLY A 36 7.36 -4.24 7.39
C GLY A 36 6.90 -5.57 8.01
N ILE A 37 5.94 -5.54 8.95
CA ILE A 37 5.40 -6.74 9.61
C ILE A 37 4.39 -7.41 8.68
N PHE A 38 4.85 -7.83 7.47
CA PHE A 38 3.97 -8.35 6.42
C PHE A 38 3.07 -9.52 6.85
N PRO A 39 3.45 -10.44 7.79
CA PRO A 39 2.58 -11.56 8.15
C PRO A 39 1.27 -11.13 8.82
N ILE A 40 1.18 -9.91 9.33
CA ILE A 40 -0.01 -9.43 10.05
C ILE A 40 -1.27 -9.41 9.17
N ILE A 41 -1.10 -9.31 7.83
CA ILE A 41 -2.26 -9.29 6.91
C ILE A 41 -3.04 -10.61 6.91
N TRP A 42 -2.37 -11.75 7.19
CA TRP A 42 -3.04 -13.06 7.31
C TRP A 42 -3.89 -13.18 8.58
N LEU A 43 -3.76 -12.21 9.50
CA LEU A 43 -4.66 -12.05 10.65
C LEU A 43 -5.73 -10.98 10.38
N THR A 44 -5.33 -9.82 9.86
CA THR A 44 -6.24 -8.66 9.75
C THR A 44 -7.27 -8.81 8.64
N ILE A 45 -6.89 -9.31 7.47
CA ILE A 45 -7.79 -9.52 6.33
C ILE A 45 -8.88 -10.57 6.63
N PRO A 46 -8.57 -11.79 7.14
CA PRO A 46 -9.61 -12.73 7.55
C PRO A 46 -10.52 -12.19 8.65
N SER A 47 -9.95 -11.44 9.62
CA SER A 47 -10.74 -10.82 10.69
C SER A 47 -11.72 -9.79 10.14
N PHE A 48 -11.30 -8.96 9.19
CA PHE A 48 -12.17 -8.03 8.47
C PHE A 48 -13.32 -8.77 7.74
N LEU A 49 -13.01 -9.84 7.02
CA LEU A 49 -14.02 -10.65 6.33
C LEU A 49 -15.05 -11.25 7.29
N ILE A 50 -14.63 -11.68 8.50
CA ILE A 50 -15.54 -12.18 9.55
C ILE A 50 -16.44 -11.05 10.05
N LEU A 51 -15.91 -9.85 10.27
CA LEU A 51 -16.71 -8.70 10.69
C LEU A 51 -17.75 -8.34 9.62
N LEU A 52 -17.40 -8.39 8.33
CA LEU A 52 -18.35 -8.20 7.24
C LEU A 52 -19.47 -9.26 7.26
N ASP A 53 -19.13 -10.52 7.56
CA ASP A 53 -20.09 -11.61 7.66
C ASP A 53 -21.07 -11.45 8.85
N CYS A 54 -20.71 -10.63 9.85
CA CYS A 54 -21.60 -10.28 10.94
C CYS A 54 -22.62 -9.17 10.59
N SER A 55 -22.46 -8.51 9.46
CA SER A 55 -23.29 -7.39 9.04
C SER A 55 -24.71 -7.85 8.65
N LYS A 56 -25.74 -7.21 9.22
CA LYS A 56 -27.14 -7.62 9.03
C LYS A 56 -27.78 -7.05 7.76
N ASN A 57 -27.24 -5.95 7.25
CA ASN A 57 -27.80 -5.23 6.10
C ASN A 57 -26.70 -4.44 5.38
N TYR A 58 -27.03 -3.88 4.23
CA TYR A 58 -26.12 -3.11 3.38
C TYR A 58 -25.44 -1.95 4.13
N LYS A 59 -26.22 -1.18 4.93
CA LYS A 59 -25.70 -0.06 5.71
C LYS A 59 -24.62 -0.51 6.70
N ASN A 60 -24.89 -1.60 7.44
CA ASN A 60 -23.92 -2.12 8.40
C ASN A 60 -22.67 -2.65 7.71
N SER A 61 -22.83 -3.30 6.55
CA SER A 61 -21.68 -3.78 5.77
C SER A 61 -20.82 -2.64 5.23
N PHE A 62 -21.47 -1.61 4.67
CA PHE A 62 -20.77 -0.40 4.25
C PHE A 62 -20.01 0.25 5.40
N LEU A 63 -20.67 0.51 6.53
CA LEU A 63 -20.03 1.15 7.68
C LEU A 63 -18.88 0.30 8.26
N THR A 64 -19.05 -1.02 8.37
CA THR A 64 -17.96 -1.92 8.80
C THR A 64 -16.75 -1.81 7.88
N ALA A 65 -16.97 -1.84 6.56
CA ALA A 65 -15.91 -1.71 5.58
C ALA A 65 -15.30 -0.28 5.58
N TRP A 66 -16.12 0.73 5.72
CA TRP A 66 -15.68 2.12 5.80
C TRP A 66 -14.80 2.37 7.03
N PHE A 67 -15.17 1.83 8.20
CA PHE A 67 -14.34 1.94 9.41
C PHE A 67 -13.00 1.19 9.26
N PHE A 68 -12.99 0.04 8.58
CA PHE A 68 -11.72 -0.61 8.22
C PHE A 68 -10.88 0.30 7.33
N GLY A 69 -11.49 0.87 6.29
CA GLY A 69 -10.83 1.82 5.39
C GLY A 69 -10.32 3.06 6.12
N LEU A 70 -11.11 3.61 7.07
CA LEU A 70 -10.71 4.76 7.89
C LEU A 70 -9.46 4.45 8.72
N GLY A 71 -9.40 3.28 9.36
CA GLY A 71 -8.20 2.84 10.08
C GLY A 71 -7.00 2.63 9.17
N TYR A 72 -7.21 1.98 8.02
CA TYR A 72 -6.18 1.73 7.03
C TYR A 72 -5.61 3.03 6.44
N PHE A 73 -6.45 3.92 5.92
CA PHE A 73 -5.98 5.17 5.33
C PHE A 73 -5.54 6.17 6.39
N GLY A 74 -6.18 6.23 7.57
CA GLY A 74 -5.80 7.14 8.64
C GLY A 74 -4.36 6.96 9.10
N LEU A 75 -3.95 5.71 9.32
CA LEU A 75 -2.56 5.41 9.70
C LEU A 75 -1.61 5.46 8.49
N SER A 76 -2.05 4.97 7.34
CA SER A 76 -1.25 4.92 6.11
C SER A 76 -0.92 6.31 5.55
N PHE A 77 -1.78 7.31 5.75
CA PHE A 77 -1.59 8.69 5.30
C PHE A 77 -1.08 9.64 6.40
N PHE A 78 -0.79 9.12 7.58
CA PHE A 78 -0.35 9.95 8.71
C PHE A 78 0.89 10.81 8.37
N TRP A 79 1.79 10.31 7.52
CA TRP A 79 2.97 11.05 7.05
C TRP A 79 2.64 12.38 6.36
N ILE A 80 1.43 12.55 5.80
CA ILE A 80 0.97 13.79 5.15
C ILE A 80 0.89 14.95 6.16
N THR A 81 0.70 14.65 7.46
CA THR A 81 0.72 15.66 8.51
C THR A 81 2.01 16.48 8.51
N ASN A 82 3.14 15.88 8.11
CA ASN A 82 4.44 16.55 8.04
C ASN A 82 4.45 17.78 7.11
N ALA A 83 3.61 17.75 6.05
CA ALA A 83 3.49 18.90 5.14
C ALA A 83 2.92 20.15 5.85
N PHE A 84 2.01 19.94 6.81
CA PHE A 84 1.40 21.02 7.60
C PHE A 84 2.34 21.55 8.67
N TYR A 85 3.27 20.76 9.18
CA TYR A 85 4.25 21.15 10.18
C TYR A 85 5.45 21.91 9.59
N VAL A 86 5.51 22.11 8.28
CA VAL A 86 6.50 23.01 7.65
C VAL A 86 6.28 24.44 8.14
N ASP A 87 5.02 24.91 8.20
CA ASP A 87 4.60 26.14 8.88
C ASP A 87 3.59 25.79 9.98
N GLU A 88 4.13 25.31 11.10
CA GLU A 88 3.33 24.79 12.22
C GLU A 88 2.41 25.86 12.83
N LYS A 89 2.87 27.14 12.88
CA LYS A 89 2.08 28.24 13.45
C LYS A 89 0.79 28.49 12.68
N MET A 90 0.84 28.32 11.36
CA MET A 90 -0.30 28.61 10.48
C MET A 90 -1.17 27.36 10.25
N TYR A 91 -0.56 26.20 10.04
CA TYR A 91 -1.26 25.02 9.56
C TYR A 91 -1.26 23.82 10.52
N GLY A 92 -0.48 23.85 11.61
CA GLY A 92 -0.32 22.71 12.51
C GLY A 92 -1.63 22.19 13.10
N ILE A 93 -2.56 23.09 13.47
CA ILE A 93 -3.85 22.71 14.08
C ILE A 93 -4.77 21.92 13.11
N ILE A 94 -4.66 22.15 11.81
CA ILE A 94 -5.49 21.48 10.80
C ILE A 94 -4.86 20.19 10.28
N ALA A 95 -3.60 19.87 10.63
CA ALA A 95 -2.88 18.72 10.12
C ALA A 95 -3.64 17.39 10.32
N ILE A 96 -4.02 17.09 11.56
CA ILE A 96 -4.75 15.84 11.90
C ILE A 96 -6.16 15.84 11.30
N PRO A 97 -7.00 16.89 11.48
CA PRO A 97 -8.32 16.94 10.85
C PRO A 97 -8.28 16.77 9.33
N ALA A 98 -7.34 17.40 8.64
CA ALA A 98 -7.20 17.28 7.18
C ALA A 98 -6.92 15.84 6.74
N VAL A 99 -5.97 15.17 7.41
CA VAL A 99 -5.65 13.77 7.11
C VAL A 99 -6.80 12.83 7.44
N LEU A 100 -7.55 13.08 8.53
CA LEU A 100 -8.73 12.28 8.86
C LEU A 100 -9.85 12.45 7.84
N ILE A 101 -10.13 13.66 7.38
CA ILE A 101 -11.13 13.93 6.33
C ILE A 101 -10.71 13.25 5.02
N LEU A 102 -9.45 13.38 4.61
CA LEU A 102 -8.91 12.69 3.45
C LEU A 102 -9.10 11.17 3.57
N SER A 103 -8.72 10.61 4.71
CA SER A 103 -8.84 9.16 4.99
C SER A 103 -10.30 8.69 4.98
N ALA A 104 -11.21 9.50 5.53
CA ALA A 104 -12.64 9.22 5.52
C ALA A 104 -13.22 9.20 4.09
N GLY A 105 -12.76 10.10 3.22
CA GLY A 105 -13.08 10.10 1.80
C GLY A 105 -12.59 8.83 1.10
N PHE A 106 -11.31 8.47 1.29
CA PHE A 106 -10.75 7.23 0.70
C PHE A 106 -11.37 5.95 1.29
N ALA A 107 -11.82 5.97 2.55
CA ALA A 107 -12.52 4.85 3.16
C ALA A 107 -13.82 4.48 2.45
N ILE A 108 -14.44 5.39 1.68
CA ILE A 108 -15.62 5.12 0.85
C ILE A 108 -15.34 4.01 -0.15
N TYR A 109 -14.14 3.97 -0.73
CA TYR A 109 -13.73 2.92 -1.66
C TYR A 109 -13.81 1.52 -1.02
N ILE A 110 -13.36 1.39 0.23
CA ILE A 110 -13.47 0.12 0.97
C ILE A 110 -14.93 -0.13 1.38
N GLY A 111 -15.68 0.91 1.72
CA GLY A 111 -17.12 0.83 1.97
C GLY A 111 -17.90 0.21 0.80
N ILE A 112 -17.55 0.58 -0.44
CA ILE A 112 -18.13 0.01 -1.67
C ILE A 112 -17.83 -1.50 -1.76
N ILE A 113 -16.61 -1.95 -1.43
CA ILE A 113 -16.29 -3.39 -1.37
C ILE A 113 -17.25 -4.09 -0.40
N GLY A 114 -17.49 -3.50 0.79
CA GLY A 114 -18.44 -4.05 1.76
C GLY A 114 -19.85 -4.21 1.21
N LEU A 115 -20.38 -3.22 0.47
CA LEU A 115 -21.69 -3.30 -0.21
C LEU A 115 -21.73 -4.44 -1.22
N LEU A 116 -20.74 -4.54 -2.09
CA LEU A 116 -20.70 -5.55 -3.15
C LEU A 116 -20.58 -6.96 -2.59
N LEU A 117 -19.78 -7.15 -1.55
CA LEU A 117 -19.68 -8.45 -0.87
C LEU A 117 -20.98 -8.83 -0.14
N HIS A 118 -21.70 -7.86 0.44
CA HIS A 118 -22.99 -8.14 1.07
C HIS A 118 -24.04 -8.55 0.04
N SER A 119 -24.05 -7.91 -1.15
CA SER A 119 -24.90 -8.30 -2.28
C SER A 119 -24.65 -9.75 -2.67
N TYR A 120 -23.37 -10.12 -2.87
CA TYR A 120 -22.96 -11.48 -3.20
C TYR A 120 -23.45 -12.50 -2.14
N GLN A 121 -23.23 -12.20 -0.86
CA GLN A 121 -23.66 -13.06 0.26
C GLN A 121 -25.18 -13.27 0.28
N THR A 122 -25.93 -12.20 0.05
CA THR A 122 -27.40 -12.23 0.02
C THR A 122 -27.90 -13.13 -1.11
N GLU A 123 -27.33 -13.03 -2.30
CA GLU A 123 -27.68 -13.85 -3.46
C GLU A 123 -27.32 -15.32 -3.27
N ILE A 124 -26.13 -15.60 -2.73
CA ILE A 124 -25.72 -16.99 -2.42
C ILE A 124 -26.64 -17.59 -1.33
N SER A 125 -26.99 -16.82 -0.31
CA SER A 125 -27.90 -17.30 0.76
C SER A 125 -29.28 -17.67 0.24
N LYS A 126 -29.81 -16.95 -0.75
CA LYS A 126 -31.09 -17.28 -1.41
C LYS A 126 -31.01 -18.59 -2.23
N LYS A 127 -29.85 -18.82 -2.89
CA LYS A 127 -29.65 -19.99 -3.76
C LYS A 127 -29.25 -21.26 -3.01
N THR A 128 -28.54 -21.13 -1.88
CA THR A 128 -28.12 -22.26 -1.06
C THR A 128 -29.15 -22.53 0.02
N ASN A 129 -29.97 -23.56 -0.18
CA ASN A 129 -30.85 -24.09 0.86
C ASN A 129 -30.02 -24.42 2.13
N THR A 130 -30.61 -24.25 3.32
CA THR A 130 -30.00 -24.50 4.65
C THR A 130 -29.36 -25.89 4.82
N LYS A 131 -29.62 -26.84 3.89
CA LYS A 131 -29.07 -28.20 3.84
C LYS A 131 -27.89 -28.38 2.86
N SER A 132 -27.26 -27.28 2.38
CA SER A 132 -26.15 -27.42 1.44
C SER A 132 -24.96 -28.16 2.07
N ASN A 133 -24.39 -29.10 1.28
CA ASN A 133 -23.19 -29.84 1.64
C ASN A 133 -22.07 -28.90 2.12
N PRO A 134 -21.33 -29.23 3.19
CA PRO A 134 -20.18 -28.44 3.66
C PRO A 134 -19.16 -28.12 2.56
N GLU A 135 -19.01 -28.96 1.56
CA GLU A 135 -18.10 -28.73 0.43
C GLU A 135 -18.59 -27.59 -0.47
N ASN A 136 -19.90 -27.48 -0.74
CA ASN A 136 -20.47 -26.37 -1.49
C ASN A 136 -20.28 -25.02 -0.77
N LYS A 137 -20.23 -25.04 0.56
CA LYS A 137 -19.91 -23.82 1.35
C LYS A 137 -18.46 -23.39 1.17
N LEU A 138 -17.53 -24.33 1.04
CA LEU A 138 -16.12 -23.99 0.74
C LEU A 138 -15.98 -23.41 -0.66
N ILE A 139 -16.69 -23.94 -1.65
CA ILE A 139 -16.71 -23.40 -3.01
C ILE A 139 -17.29 -21.98 -3.02
N ALA A 140 -18.41 -21.74 -2.34
CA ALA A 140 -18.98 -20.41 -2.20
C ALA A 140 -18.02 -19.42 -1.50
N LEU A 141 -17.31 -19.89 -0.47
CA LEU A 141 -16.26 -19.10 0.19
C LEU A 141 -15.11 -18.78 -0.78
N TRP A 142 -14.67 -19.74 -1.57
CA TRP A 142 -13.64 -19.54 -2.60
C TRP A 142 -14.02 -18.42 -3.57
N TYR A 143 -15.21 -18.48 -4.16
CA TYR A 143 -15.69 -17.40 -5.05
C TYR A 143 -15.76 -16.04 -4.35
N LYS A 144 -16.17 -16.03 -3.07
CA LYS A 144 -16.18 -14.81 -2.26
C LYS A 144 -14.77 -14.22 -2.10
N LEU A 145 -13.76 -15.05 -1.83
CA LEU A 145 -12.38 -14.58 -1.66
C LEU A 145 -11.78 -14.06 -2.97
N ILE A 146 -12.06 -14.72 -4.09
CA ILE A 146 -11.67 -14.22 -5.42
C ILE A 146 -12.35 -12.87 -5.68
N LEU A 147 -13.66 -12.78 -5.48
CA LEU A 147 -14.40 -11.53 -5.66
C LEU A 147 -13.83 -10.41 -4.78
N PHE A 148 -13.55 -10.69 -3.51
CA PHE A 148 -12.97 -9.73 -2.59
C PHE A 148 -11.59 -9.24 -3.07
N ALA A 149 -10.69 -10.14 -3.45
CA ALA A 149 -9.35 -9.79 -3.93
C ALA A 149 -9.43 -8.99 -5.25
N SER A 150 -10.34 -9.37 -6.15
CA SER A 150 -10.56 -8.66 -7.42
C SER A 150 -11.12 -7.26 -7.19
N LEU A 151 -12.13 -7.11 -6.32
CA LEU A 151 -12.69 -5.81 -5.97
C LEU A 151 -11.64 -4.91 -5.32
N TRP A 152 -10.79 -5.45 -4.46
CA TRP A 152 -9.70 -4.70 -3.84
C TRP A 152 -8.74 -4.16 -4.89
N ALA A 153 -8.25 -4.99 -5.80
CA ALA A 153 -7.33 -4.59 -6.86
C ALA A 153 -7.97 -3.56 -7.83
N ILE A 154 -9.24 -3.77 -8.21
CA ILE A 154 -9.98 -2.85 -9.07
C ILE A 154 -10.13 -1.49 -8.38
N ILE A 155 -10.46 -1.46 -7.11
CA ILE A 155 -10.61 -0.21 -6.34
C ILE A 155 -9.27 0.51 -6.18
N GLU A 156 -8.18 -0.20 -5.95
CA GLU A 156 -6.84 0.42 -5.93
C GLU A 156 -6.49 1.02 -7.29
N TRP A 157 -6.82 0.32 -8.38
CA TRP A 157 -6.62 0.83 -9.74
C TRP A 157 -7.46 2.08 -10.00
N PHE A 158 -8.77 2.08 -9.68
CA PHE A 158 -9.62 3.28 -9.80
C PHE A 158 -9.07 4.46 -8.99
N ARG A 159 -8.65 4.22 -7.76
CA ARG A 159 -8.05 5.22 -6.89
C ARG A 159 -6.75 5.80 -7.49
N GLY A 160 -6.08 5.05 -8.33
CA GLY A 160 -4.83 5.47 -8.96
C GLY A 160 -4.98 6.62 -9.97
N TRP A 161 -6.18 6.86 -10.50
CA TRP A 161 -6.39 7.90 -11.51
C TRP A 161 -7.72 8.66 -11.40
N LEU A 162 -8.70 8.16 -10.66
CA LEU A 162 -9.94 8.87 -10.43
C LEU A 162 -9.68 10.13 -9.58
N PHE A 163 -10.34 11.26 -9.92
CA PHE A 163 -10.13 12.57 -9.27
C PHE A 163 -8.66 13.03 -9.26
N THR A 164 -7.98 12.97 -10.39
CA THR A 164 -6.55 13.24 -10.60
C THR A 164 -5.61 12.13 -10.11
N GLY A 165 -6.13 11.14 -9.42
CA GLY A 165 -5.41 9.97 -8.93
C GLY A 165 -4.65 10.17 -7.63
N PHE A 166 -4.74 9.15 -6.77
CA PHE A 166 -3.93 9.08 -5.54
C PHE A 166 -3.48 7.62 -5.30
N PRO A 167 -2.44 7.17 -6.00
CA PRO A 167 -2.02 5.76 -6.04
C PRO A 167 -1.19 5.31 -4.84
N TRP A 168 -1.12 6.10 -3.76
CA TRP A 168 -0.28 5.81 -2.61
C TRP A 168 -0.77 4.60 -1.81
N ASN A 169 0.19 3.82 -1.32
CA ASN A 169 0.00 2.69 -0.42
C ASN A 169 -1.01 1.63 -0.93
N PRO A 170 -0.89 1.10 -2.16
CA PRO A 170 -1.57 -0.14 -2.50
C PRO A 170 -1.04 -1.29 -1.62
N ILE A 171 -1.87 -2.29 -1.33
CA ILE A 171 -1.49 -3.35 -0.40
C ILE A 171 -0.31 -4.20 -0.93
N GLY A 172 -0.08 -4.23 -2.24
CA GLY A 172 1.10 -4.83 -2.84
C GLY A 172 2.43 -4.25 -2.36
N ASN A 173 2.43 -3.01 -1.81
CA ASN A 173 3.62 -2.36 -1.25
C ASN A 173 4.18 -3.05 0.01
N ILE A 174 3.45 -3.98 0.62
CA ILE A 174 4.02 -4.78 1.73
C ILE A 174 5.28 -5.55 1.32
N TRP A 175 5.44 -5.82 0.03
CA TRP A 175 6.58 -6.52 -0.56
C TRP A 175 7.73 -5.61 -0.99
N ALA A 176 7.64 -4.29 -0.80
CA ALA A 176 8.62 -3.32 -1.33
C ALA A 176 10.08 -3.63 -0.92
N ASN A 177 10.30 -4.12 0.31
CA ASN A 177 11.63 -4.49 0.81
C ASN A 177 11.94 -5.99 0.65
N ILE A 178 11.08 -6.75 -0.04
CA ILE A 178 11.29 -8.17 -0.32
C ILE A 178 11.40 -8.35 -1.82
N SER A 179 12.63 -8.46 -2.31
CA SER A 179 12.95 -8.40 -3.74
C SER A 179 12.19 -9.42 -4.59
N TYR A 180 11.95 -10.61 -4.08
CA TYR A 180 11.43 -11.70 -4.90
C TYR A 180 9.95 -11.54 -5.28
N PRO A 181 8.99 -11.35 -4.35
CA PRO A 181 7.60 -11.08 -4.73
C PRO A 181 7.44 -9.80 -5.52
N SER A 182 8.24 -8.75 -5.22
CA SER A 182 8.14 -7.46 -5.90
C SER A 182 8.54 -7.52 -7.38
N GLN A 183 9.34 -8.51 -7.80
CA GLN A 183 9.66 -8.71 -9.23
C GLN A 183 8.41 -8.91 -10.09
N SER A 184 7.35 -9.49 -9.54
CA SER A 184 6.09 -9.72 -10.26
C SER A 184 5.40 -8.45 -10.77
N VAL A 185 5.74 -7.29 -10.18
CA VAL A 185 5.26 -5.98 -10.64
C VAL A 185 5.64 -5.72 -12.10
N SER A 186 6.75 -6.28 -12.59
CA SER A 186 7.14 -6.15 -13.99
C SER A 186 6.25 -6.91 -14.98
N ILE A 187 5.39 -7.84 -14.50
CA ILE A 187 4.49 -8.63 -15.34
C ILE A 187 3.10 -7.97 -15.41
N PHE A 188 2.50 -7.66 -14.26
CA PHE A 188 1.10 -7.19 -14.17
C PHE A 188 0.90 -6.01 -13.22
N GLY A 189 1.98 -5.30 -12.91
CA GLY A 189 1.95 -4.08 -12.11
C GLY A 189 1.65 -4.32 -10.63
N ILE A 190 1.62 -3.23 -9.87
CA ILE A 190 1.40 -3.27 -8.41
C ILE A 190 -0.01 -3.76 -8.05
N TYR A 191 -1.02 -3.47 -8.87
CA TYR A 191 -2.40 -3.89 -8.61
C TYR A 191 -2.61 -5.40 -8.79
N GLY A 192 -1.87 -6.02 -9.73
CA GLY A 192 -1.85 -7.47 -9.84
C GLY A 192 -1.18 -8.13 -8.64
N LEU A 193 -0.08 -7.55 -8.13
CA LEU A 193 0.53 -8.01 -6.88
C LEU A 193 -0.40 -7.81 -5.69
N SER A 194 -1.16 -6.72 -5.63
CA SER A 194 -2.22 -6.49 -4.63
C SER A 194 -3.28 -7.58 -4.65
N LEU A 195 -3.79 -7.95 -5.84
CA LEU A 195 -4.78 -9.02 -6.01
C LEU A 195 -4.29 -10.34 -5.42
N VAL A 196 -3.10 -10.76 -5.81
CA VAL A 196 -2.51 -12.04 -5.34
C VAL A 196 -2.24 -11.99 -3.84
N THR A 197 -1.80 -10.85 -3.32
CA THR A 197 -1.54 -10.63 -1.90
C THR A 197 -2.83 -10.72 -1.07
N VAL A 198 -3.90 -10.05 -1.49
CA VAL A 198 -5.20 -10.08 -0.79
C VAL A 198 -5.83 -11.47 -0.86
N LEU A 199 -5.72 -12.16 -2.00
CA LEU A 199 -6.21 -13.52 -2.14
C LEU A 199 -5.48 -14.46 -1.17
N SER A 200 -4.15 -14.40 -1.14
CA SER A 200 -3.32 -15.17 -0.21
C SER A 200 -3.65 -14.85 1.24
N ALA A 201 -3.70 -13.56 1.61
CA ALA A 201 -4.01 -13.11 2.96
C ALA A 201 -5.41 -13.53 3.43
N SER A 202 -6.36 -13.70 2.52
CA SER A 202 -7.72 -14.15 2.82
C SER A 202 -7.82 -15.64 3.12
N SER A 203 -6.81 -16.43 2.76
CA SER A 203 -6.86 -17.90 2.83
C SER A 203 -7.13 -18.49 4.23
N PRO A 204 -6.72 -17.89 5.37
CA PRO A 204 -7.05 -18.42 6.69
C PRO A 204 -8.56 -18.47 6.97
N SER A 205 -9.40 -17.74 6.20
CA SER A 205 -10.86 -17.76 6.29
C SER A 205 -11.43 -19.18 6.09
N PHE A 206 -10.74 -20.08 5.37
CA PHE A 206 -11.16 -21.47 5.21
C PHE A 206 -11.13 -22.26 6.52
N PHE A 207 -10.23 -21.95 7.44
CA PHE A 207 -10.24 -22.58 8.77
C PHE A 207 -11.35 -22.06 9.65
N ILE A 208 -11.73 -20.79 9.48
CA ILE A 208 -12.71 -20.13 10.34
C ILE A 208 -14.13 -20.50 9.91
N ASN A 209 -14.44 -20.41 8.61
CA ASN A 209 -15.79 -20.58 8.08
C ASN A 209 -16.10 -22.01 7.58
N GLY A 210 -15.10 -22.84 7.46
CA GLY A 210 -15.23 -24.21 6.92
C GLY A 210 -15.39 -25.32 7.98
N ASP A 211 -15.91 -25.07 9.19
CA ASP A 211 -15.88 -26.02 10.33
C ASP A 211 -16.31 -27.45 10.05
N LYS A 212 -17.35 -27.62 9.25
CA LYS A 212 -17.94 -28.95 8.97
C LYS A 212 -17.35 -29.65 7.76
N ALA A 213 -16.50 -28.97 6.98
CA ALA A 213 -15.85 -29.56 5.82
C ALA A 213 -14.61 -30.37 6.20
N LYS A 214 -14.31 -31.42 5.42
CA LYS A 214 -13.11 -32.24 5.64
C LYS A 214 -11.84 -31.37 5.58
N SER A 215 -10.90 -31.58 6.49
CA SER A 215 -9.68 -30.80 6.62
C SER A 215 -8.88 -30.73 5.30
N ARG A 216 -8.82 -31.85 4.55
CA ARG A 216 -8.10 -31.92 3.26
C ARG A 216 -8.57 -30.88 2.26
N TYR A 217 -9.88 -30.62 2.14
CA TYR A 217 -10.40 -29.63 1.20
C TYR A 217 -10.04 -28.19 1.63
N LYS A 218 -10.02 -27.89 2.93
CA LYS A 218 -9.58 -26.60 3.42
C LYS A 218 -8.12 -26.35 3.05
N PHE A 219 -7.25 -27.34 3.25
CA PHE A 219 -5.84 -27.25 2.87
C PHE A 219 -5.66 -27.06 1.36
N ILE A 220 -6.43 -27.77 0.53
CA ILE A 220 -6.39 -27.60 -0.93
C ILE A 220 -6.71 -26.14 -1.31
N PHE A 221 -7.79 -25.55 -0.78
CA PHE A 221 -8.15 -24.15 -1.06
C PHE A 221 -7.11 -23.17 -0.55
N ILE A 222 -6.51 -23.41 0.62
CA ILE A 222 -5.42 -22.58 1.14
C ILE A 222 -4.20 -22.64 0.22
N ILE A 223 -3.83 -23.82 -0.25
CA ILE A 223 -2.74 -23.99 -1.21
C ILE A 223 -3.06 -23.23 -2.50
N ILE A 224 -4.26 -23.37 -3.05
CA ILE A 224 -4.66 -22.68 -4.28
C ILE A 224 -4.60 -21.15 -4.11
N CYS A 225 -5.02 -20.60 -2.94
CA CYS A 225 -4.93 -19.17 -2.68
C CYS A 225 -3.48 -18.64 -2.60
N ASN A 226 -2.56 -19.46 -2.09
CA ASN A 226 -1.16 -19.06 -1.89
C ASN A 226 -0.27 -19.40 -3.08
N LEU A 227 -0.69 -20.35 -3.92
CA LEU A 227 0.09 -20.85 -5.05
C LEU A 227 0.55 -19.72 -6.01
N PRO A 228 -0.31 -18.76 -6.41
CA PRO A 228 0.12 -17.65 -7.27
C PRO A 228 1.26 -16.85 -6.64
N LEU A 229 1.17 -16.49 -5.36
CA LEU A 229 2.20 -15.74 -4.66
C LEU A 229 3.52 -16.54 -4.56
N ILE A 230 3.43 -17.85 -4.30
CA ILE A 230 4.60 -18.74 -4.25
C ILE A 230 5.27 -18.82 -5.63
N LEU A 231 4.50 -19.04 -6.70
CA LEU A 231 5.02 -19.14 -8.06
C LEU A 231 5.68 -17.84 -8.50
N LEU A 232 5.07 -16.70 -8.22
CA LEU A 232 5.62 -15.38 -8.54
C LEU A 232 6.88 -15.06 -7.74
N SER A 233 6.92 -15.46 -6.47
CA SER A 233 8.13 -15.31 -5.65
C SER A 233 9.26 -16.22 -6.16
N SER A 234 8.96 -17.46 -6.54
CA SER A 234 9.93 -18.39 -7.14
C SER A 234 10.46 -17.88 -8.47
N TRP A 235 9.57 -17.35 -9.32
CA TRP A 235 9.98 -16.68 -10.55
C TRP A 235 10.84 -15.45 -10.27
N GLY A 236 10.52 -14.66 -9.25
CA GLY A 236 11.32 -13.51 -8.83
C GLY A 236 12.71 -13.91 -8.35
N ILE A 237 12.85 -15.03 -7.63
CA ILE A 237 14.14 -15.61 -7.26
C ILE A 237 14.95 -15.92 -8.52
N PHE A 238 14.36 -16.68 -9.45
CA PHE A 238 15.00 -17.03 -10.71
C PHE A 238 15.43 -15.79 -11.49
N ARG A 239 14.57 -14.78 -11.61
CA ARG A 239 14.85 -13.53 -12.32
C ARG A 239 16.02 -12.76 -11.72
N VAL A 240 16.05 -12.59 -10.39
CA VAL A 240 17.12 -11.84 -9.71
C VAL A 240 18.46 -12.57 -9.81
N HIS A 241 18.47 -13.90 -9.67
CA HIS A 241 19.71 -14.67 -9.72
C HIS A 241 20.30 -14.81 -11.14
N ASN A 242 19.48 -14.72 -12.18
CA ASN A 242 19.92 -14.83 -13.57
C ASN A 242 19.91 -13.48 -14.31
N ALA A 243 19.76 -12.36 -13.58
CA ALA A 243 19.82 -11.05 -14.19
C ALA A 243 21.28 -10.64 -14.42
N ASP A 244 21.65 -10.48 -15.67
CA ASP A 244 22.92 -9.85 -16.04
C ASP A 244 22.77 -8.33 -15.89
N LEU A 245 23.62 -7.72 -15.08
CA LEU A 245 23.72 -6.28 -14.98
C LEU A 245 24.50 -5.74 -16.17
N THR A 246 23.78 -5.19 -17.13
CA THR A 246 24.40 -4.48 -18.24
C THR A 246 24.41 -2.99 -17.95
N TYR A 247 25.56 -2.37 -18.13
CA TYR A 247 25.72 -0.92 -17.98
C TYR A 247 25.81 -0.27 -19.36
N VAL A 248 25.41 1.00 -19.43
CA VAL A 248 25.62 1.79 -20.65
C VAL A 248 27.08 2.26 -20.64
N ASP A 249 27.81 1.92 -21.69
CA ASP A 249 29.21 2.29 -21.81
C ASP A 249 29.40 3.81 -21.81
N ASN A 250 30.48 4.27 -21.18
CA ASN A 250 30.85 5.68 -21.09
C ASN A 250 29.79 6.60 -20.43
N ILE A 251 28.87 6.06 -19.60
CA ILE A 251 27.95 6.86 -18.81
C ILE A 251 28.15 6.55 -17.33
N ASN A 252 28.68 7.54 -16.61
CA ASN A 252 28.84 7.49 -15.15
C ASN A 252 28.01 8.59 -14.51
N LEU A 253 27.03 8.19 -13.70
CA LEU A 253 26.09 9.11 -13.07
C LEU A 253 26.51 9.39 -11.63
N ARG A 254 26.51 10.68 -11.26
CA ARG A 254 26.58 11.12 -9.86
C ARG A 254 25.22 11.60 -9.39
N LEU A 255 24.62 10.88 -8.45
CA LEU A 255 23.38 11.31 -7.77
C LEU A 255 23.76 12.11 -6.53
N VAL A 256 23.38 13.39 -6.49
CA VAL A 256 23.71 14.30 -5.39
C VAL A 256 22.52 14.41 -4.44
N GLN A 257 22.69 13.99 -3.19
CA GLN A 257 21.68 14.10 -2.14
C GLN A 257 22.15 15.05 -1.02
N PRO A 258 21.80 16.35 -1.07
CA PRO A 258 22.30 17.36 -0.12
C PRO A 258 21.66 17.26 1.26
N ASN A 259 20.57 16.48 1.42
CA ASN A 259 19.84 16.29 2.67
C ASN A 259 19.47 17.62 3.35
N ILE A 260 18.91 18.56 2.58
CA ILE A 260 18.42 19.85 3.07
C ILE A 260 17.03 19.66 3.66
N THR A 261 16.82 20.09 4.90
CA THR A 261 15.51 19.95 5.56
C THR A 261 14.45 20.81 4.85
N GLN A 262 13.20 20.32 4.81
CA GLN A 262 12.11 21.04 4.15
C GLN A 262 11.86 22.43 4.77
N LYS A 263 12.10 22.59 6.08
CA LYS A 263 11.99 23.89 6.78
C LYS A 263 13.02 24.91 6.29
N GLU A 264 14.23 24.46 5.95
CA GLU A 264 15.32 25.33 5.50
C GLU A 264 15.31 25.58 4.00
N LYS A 265 14.74 24.63 3.22
CA LYS A 265 14.79 24.64 1.75
C LYS A 265 14.32 25.96 1.12
N TRP A 266 13.30 26.58 1.68
CA TRP A 266 12.67 27.78 1.15
C TRP A 266 13.13 29.10 1.84
N VAL A 267 14.01 28.99 2.83
CA VAL A 267 14.53 30.20 3.56
C VAL A 267 15.42 31.01 2.63
N PRO A 268 15.05 32.28 2.30
CA PRO A 268 15.80 33.08 1.31
C PRO A 268 17.29 33.25 1.62
N LYS A 269 17.64 33.43 2.88
CA LYS A 269 19.04 33.60 3.34
C LYS A 269 19.89 32.33 3.17
N LEU A 270 19.29 31.15 3.10
CA LEU A 270 20.00 29.86 3.00
C LEU A 270 20.12 29.36 1.56
N ARG A 271 19.36 29.91 0.63
CA ARG A 271 19.31 29.44 -0.77
C ARG A 271 20.69 29.35 -1.43
N ARG A 272 21.52 30.37 -1.25
CA ARG A 272 22.88 30.39 -1.81
C ARG A 272 23.72 29.25 -1.21
N LYS A 273 23.72 29.09 0.11
CA LYS A 273 24.43 28.02 0.83
C LYS A 273 24.00 26.62 0.36
N HIS A 274 22.71 26.43 0.06
CA HIS A 274 22.20 25.19 -0.46
C HIS A 274 22.77 24.86 -1.84
N ILE A 275 22.89 25.87 -2.73
CA ILE A 275 23.50 25.70 -4.06
C ILE A 275 25.00 25.41 -3.95
N GLU A 276 25.71 26.17 -3.09
CA GLU A 276 27.15 25.93 -2.85
C GLU A 276 27.38 24.51 -2.33
N LYS A 277 26.53 23.99 -1.44
CA LYS A 277 26.57 22.59 -0.98
C LYS A 277 26.38 21.60 -2.14
N LEU A 278 25.39 21.82 -3.01
CA LEU A 278 25.13 20.99 -4.18
C LEU A 278 26.34 20.96 -5.12
N VAL A 279 26.87 22.12 -5.44
CA VAL A 279 28.06 22.28 -6.29
C VAL A 279 29.28 21.57 -5.68
N MET A 280 29.54 21.79 -4.38
CA MET A 280 30.63 21.11 -3.68
C MET A 280 30.51 19.58 -3.74
N MET A 281 29.31 19.05 -3.52
CA MET A 281 29.05 17.60 -3.60
C MET A 281 29.13 17.08 -5.05
N SER A 282 28.84 17.92 -6.04
CA SER A 282 28.96 17.56 -7.45
C SER A 282 30.41 17.40 -7.89
N ASN A 283 31.32 18.20 -7.31
CA ASN A 283 32.74 18.25 -7.69
C ASN A 283 33.65 17.36 -6.82
N HIS A 284 33.12 16.69 -5.81
CA HIS A 284 33.91 15.84 -4.94
C HIS A 284 34.35 14.58 -5.70
N GLU A 285 35.67 14.33 -5.82
CA GLU A 285 36.22 13.16 -6.51
C GLU A 285 35.52 12.87 -7.86
N ALA A 286 35.61 13.80 -8.80
CA ALA A 286 34.77 13.86 -9.99
C ALA A 286 35.32 13.07 -11.21
N ASP A 287 36.42 12.32 -11.05
CA ASP A 287 37.07 11.61 -12.17
C ASP A 287 36.08 10.65 -12.85
N GLY A 288 35.95 10.83 -14.17
CA GLY A 288 35.13 9.97 -15.01
C GLY A 288 33.60 10.12 -14.85
N ILE A 289 33.11 11.12 -14.13
CA ILE A 289 31.68 11.41 -14.05
C ILE A 289 31.22 12.14 -15.30
N THR A 290 30.21 11.59 -15.98
CA THR A 290 29.67 12.16 -17.23
C THR A 290 28.38 12.97 -16.97
N HIS A 291 27.61 12.66 -15.92
CA HIS A 291 26.36 13.33 -15.61
C HIS A 291 26.20 13.52 -14.09
N VAL A 292 25.79 14.72 -13.70
CA VAL A 292 25.43 15.05 -12.32
C VAL A 292 23.93 15.26 -12.23
N ILE A 293 23.26 14.49 -11.37
CA ILE A 293 21.80 14.55 -11.19
C ILE A 293 21.50 15.11 -9.79
N TRP A 294 20.81 16.25 -9.76
CA TRP A 294 20.31 16.86 -8.55
C TRP A 294 18.86 16.46 -8.27
N PRO A 295 18.42 16.46 -7.01
CA PRO A 295 17.05 16.10 -6.65
C PRO A 295 16.04 17.15 -7.14
N GLU A 296 14.76 16.78 -7.16
CA GLU A 296 13.65 17.69 -7.46
C GLU A 296 13.70 18.93 -6.56
N ALA A 297 13.43 20.09 -7.15
CA ALA A 297 13.46 21.39 -6.47
C ALA A 297 14.78 21.64 -5.70
N ALA A 298 15.92 21.17 -6.22
CA ALA A 298 17.25 21.40 -5.64
C ALA A 298 17.60 22.89 -5.63
N VAL A 299 17.20 23.60 -6.68
CA VAL A 299 17.41 25.06 -6.83
C VAL A 299 16.08 25.79 -6.63
N THR A 300 16.00 26.58 -5.56
CA THR A 300 14.81 27.37 -5.19
C THR A 300 14.81 28.77 -5.79
N TYR A 301 15.52 28.97 -6.92
CA TYR A 301 15.54 30.18 -7.72
C TYR A 301 14.91 29.92 -9.10
N ALA A 302 14.33 30.94 -9.69
CA ALA A 302 13.95 30.94 -11.09
C ALA A 302 15.21 31.14 -11.96
N LEU A 303 15.88 30.04 -12.34
CA LEU A 303 17.16 30.06 -13.07
C LEU A 303 17.08 30.85 -14.39
N ASN A 304 15.94 30.79 -15.07
CA ASN A 304 15.69 31.55 -16.30
C ASN A 304 15.73 33.06 -16.11
N ARG A 305 15.59 33.56 -14.85
CA ARG A 305 15.65 34.99 -14.49
C ARG A 305 16.93 35.37 -13.76
N ASN A 306 17.84 34.40 -13.50
CA ASN A 306 19.09 34.63 -12.78
C ASN A 306 20.27 33.99 -13.57
N LYS A 307 20.61 34.64 -14.68
CA LYS A 307 21.71 34.21 -15.56
C LYS A 307 23.05 33.98 -14.86
N PRO A 308 23.51 34.92 -13.95
CA PRO A 308 24.79 34.71 -13.27
C PRO A 308 24.82 33.44 -12.41
N LEU A 309 23.68 33.08 -11.79
CA LEU A 309 23.57 31.87 -11.00
C LEU A 309 23.57 30.63 -11.90
N LEU A 310 22.88 30.69 -13.05
CA LEU A 310 22.89 29.59 -14.02
C LEU A 310 24.31 29.37 -14.56
N GLU A 311 25.01 30.42 -14.93
CA GLU A 311 26.41 30.35 -15.39
C GLU A 311 27.34 29.78 -14.31
N TYR A 312 27.18 30.18 -13.05
CA TYR A 312 27.93 29.62 -11.94
C TYR A 312 27.70 28.11 -11.81
N ILE A 313 26.43 27.64 -11.89
CA ILE A 313 26.11 26.22 -11.80
C ILE A 313 26.70 25.45 -12.99
N LEU A 314 26.53 25.96 -14.20
CA LEU A 314 27.06 25.34 -15.42
C LEU A 314 28.58 25.28 -15.42
N TYR A 315 29.26 26.38 -15.02
CA TYR A 315 30.72 26.39 -14.92
C TYR A 315 31.21 25.37 -13.90
N SER A 316 30.54 25.26 -12.77
CA SER A 316 30.90 24.28 -11.74
C SER A 316 30.67 22.84 -12.19
N ALA A 317 29.64 22.59 -13.02
CA ALA A 317 29.38 21.25 -13.58
C ALA A 317 30.42 20.90 -14.68
N ILE A 318 30.85 21.87 -15.49
CA ILE A 318 31.84 21.66 -16.57
C ILE A 318 33.23 21.35 -15.99
N ASN A 319 33.59 21.93 -14.83
CA ASN A 319 34.86 21.64 -14.17
C ASN A 319 34.92 20.28 -13.49
N ALA A 320 33.85 19.50 -13.53
CA ALA A 320 33.80 18.11 -13.06
C ALA A 320 34.14 17.09 -14.18
N ASP A 321 35.05 17.43 -15.08
CA ASP A 321 35.59 16.57 -16.18
C ASP A 321 34.51 15.77 -16.96
N GLY A 322 33.30 16.31 -17.08
CA GLY A 322 32.15 15.72 -17.78
C GLY A 322 31.53 16.66 -18.79
#